data_bdec507c50bd5358912d04f770229c1a
#
_entry.id   bdec507c50bd5358912d04f770229c1a
#
_cell.length_a   1.000
_cell.length_b   1.000
_cell.length_c   1.000
_cell.angle_alpha   90.00
_cell.angle_beta   90.00
_cell.angle_gamma   90.00
#
_symmetry.space_group_name_H-M   'P 1'
#
loop_
_entity.id
_entity.type
_entity.pdbx_description
1 polymer ?
#
loop_
_entity_poly.entity_id
_entity_poly.type
_entity_poly.pdbx_seq_one_letter_code
_entity_poly.pdbx_strand_id
1 'polypeptide(L)'
;MSKKTLPAHDVGSGNIFADLGLPNAEEHRLKAALVVQLGRLIKERKLSQTDAAKLLGIKQPDLSNIQRGHYRGYSVARLMRMLTAFDQDVEITTRPHRKPGETGRIIFNPRAASELVRHGVK
;
A
#
# COMPACT_ATOMS: atom_id res chain seq x y z
N MET A 1 -18.35 12.47 16.30
CA MET A 1 -18.12 12.34 15.88
C MET A 1 -18.45 12.03 15.13
N SER A 2 -18.69 11.88 14.90
CA SER A 2 -18.95 11.48 14.20
C SER A 2 -18.73 11.34 13.19
N LYS A 3 -18.66 11.64 12.76
CA LYS A 3 -18.35 11.59 11.78
C LYS A 3 -17.58 10.80 11.49
N LYS A 4 -17.39 10.28 12.13
CA LYS A 4 -16.64 9.49 12.02
C LYS A 4 -17.27 8.39 11.53
N THR A 5 -18.30 8.18 11.35
CA THR A 5 -18.81 7.10 10.70
C THR A 5 -18.27 7.11 9.36
N LEU A 6 -17.87 6.00 8.82
CA LEU A 6 -17.30 5.93 7.52
C LEU A 6 -18.37 5.92 6.50
N PRO A 7 -18.53 6.97 5.76
CA PRO A 7 -19.48 6.93 4.67
C PRO A 7 -19.02 5.95 3.63
N ALA A 8 -19.96 5.29 3.01
CA ALA A 8 -19.62 4.29 2.03
C ALA A 8 -18.82 4.87 0.87
N HIS A 9 -19.12 6.10 0.49
CA HIS A 9 -18.41 6.66 -0.64
C HIS A 9 -16.95 6.94 -0.31
N ASP A 10 -16.63 7.12 0.96
CA ASP A 10 -15.24 7.33 1.32
C ASP A 10 -14.44 6.06 1.19
N VAL A 11 -15.08 4.92 1.37
CA VAL A 11 -14.39 3.68 1.16
C VAL A 11 -13.94 3.58 -0.29
N GLY A 12 -14.82 3.95 -1.20
CA GLY A 12 -14.49 3.90 -2.59
C GLY A 12 -13.46 4.93 -2.99
N SER A 13 -13.39 6.05 -2.27
CA SER A 13 -12.46 7.10 -2.62
C SER A 13 -11.06 6.82 -2.09
N GLY A 14 -10.92 5.87 -1.19
CA GLY A 14 -9.62 5.59 -0.61
C GLY A 14 -9.26 6.47 0.56
N ASN A 15 -10.19 7.24 1.08
CA ASN A 15 -9.94 8.12 2.21
C ASN A 15 -10.24 7.48 3.53
N ILE A 16 -10.35 6.18 3.56
CA ILE A 16 -10.75 5.50 4.76
C ILE A 16 -9.79 5.75 5.93
N PHE A 17 -8.50 5.86 5.63
CA PHE A 17 -7.52 6.06 6.70
C PHE A 17 -7.60 7.46 7.27
N ALA A 18 -7.89 8.45 6.44
CA ALA A 18 -8.09 9.79 6.94
C ALA A 18 -9.33 9.87 7.82
N ASP A 19 -10.38 9.16 7.41
CA ASP A 19 -11.61 9.15 8.17
C ASP A 19 -11.43 8.48 9.52
N LEU A 20 -10.48 7.57 9.62
CA LEU A 20 -10.18 6.92 10.87
C LEU A 20 -9.32 7.76 11.80
N GLY A 21 -8.91 8.93 11.35
CA GLY A 21 -8.15 9.83 12.19
C GLY A 21 -6.71 9.43 12.41
N LEU A 22 -6.13 8.74 11.45
CA LEU A 22 -4.74 8.35 11.57
C LEU A 22 -3.83 9.57 11.51
N PRO A 23 -2.75 9.58 12.28
CA PRO A 23 -1.80 10.67 12.19
C PRO A 23 -1.15 10.70 10.80
N ASN A 24 -0.85 11.90 10.33
CA ASN A 24 -0.20 12.04 9.04
C ASN A 24 1.11 11.28 8.97
N ALA A 25 1.86 11.25 10.06
CA ALA A 25 3.14 10.55 10.06
C ALA A 25 2.97 9.06 9.83
N GLU A 26 1.96 8.47 10.45
CA GLU A 26 1.72 7.04 10.26
C GLU A 26 1.25 6.75 8.86
N GLU A 27 0.36 7.58 8.34
CA GLU A 27 -0.11 7.40 6.98
C GLU A 27 1.04 7.54 6.00
N HIS A 28 1.91 8.51 6.22
CA HIS A 28 3.05 8.72 5.34
C HIS A 28 4.00 7.52 5.37
N ARG A 29 4.26 6.97 6.55
CA ARG A 29 5.11 5.79 6.65
C ARG A 29 4.51 4.60 5.93
N LEU A 30 3.19 4.45 6.03
CA LEU A 30 2.52 3.37 5.34
C LEU A 30 2.64 3.52 3.83
N LYS A 31 2.41 4.74 3.33
CA LYS A 31 2.57 4.98 1.91
C LYS A 31 4.01 4.71 1.45
N ALA A 32 4.98 5.14 2.23
CA ALA A 32 6.36 4.90 1.88
C ALA A 32 6.65 3.41 1.78
N ALA A 33 6.14 2.63 2.73
CA ALA A 33 6.37 1.19 2.70
C ALA A 33 5.73 0.54 1.47
N LEU A 34 4.54 1.01 1.09
CA LEU A 34 3.88 0.48 -0.09
C LEU A 34 4.67 0.81 -1.35
N VAL A 35 5.20 2.03 -1.43
CA VAL A 35 5.98 2.44 -2.59
C VAL A 35 7.28 1.65 -2.68
N VAL A 36 7.92 1.39 -1.54
CA VAL A 36 9.13 0.57 -1.54
C VAL A 36 8.82 -0.83 -2.07
N GLN A 37 7.71 -1.41 -1.63
CA GLN A 37 7.34 -2.73 -2.11
C GLN A 37 7.04 -2.72 -3.60
N LEU A 38 6.37 -1.68 -4.07
CA LEU A 38 6.11 -1.55 -5.49
C LEU A 38 7.41 -1.54 -6.29
N GLY A 39 8.39 -0.76 -5.84
CA GLY A 39 9.67 -0.72 -6.51
C GLY A 39 10.38 -2.05 -6.50
N ARG A 40 10.25 -2.79 -5.39
CA ARG A 40 10.86 -4.12 -5.30
C ARG A 40 10.24 -5.07 -6.31
N LEU A 41 8.92 -5.03 -6.46
CA LEU A 41 8.25 -5.90 -7.42
C LEU A 41 8.65 -5.57 -8.86
N ILE A 42 8.76 -4.28 -9.16
CA ILE A 42 9.19 -3.88 -10.50
C ILE A 42 10.59 -4.41 -10.77
N LYS A 43 11.47 -4.29 -9.80
CA LYS A 43 12.84 -4.74 -9.96
C LYS A 43 12.92 -6.25 -10.11
N GLU A 44 12.16 -6.98 -9.29
CA GLU A 44 12.19 -8.43 -9.36
C GLU A 44 11.71 -8.95 -10.70
N ARG A 45 10.77 -8.25 -11.30
CA ARG A 45 10.28 -8.65 -12.62
C ARG A 45 11.12 -8.10 -13.75
N LYS A 46 12.12 -7.31 -13.41
CA LYS A 46 13.03 -6.73 -14.39
C LYS A 46 12.28 -5.93 -15.45
N LEU A 47 11.28 -5.19 -14.99
CA LEU A 47 10.49 -4.37 -15.88
C LEU A 47 11.12 -3.01 -16.06
N SER A 48 11.01 -2.47 -17.27
CA SER A 48 11.39 -1.08 -17.48
C SER A 48 10.33 -0.18 -16.88
N GLN A 49 10.67 1.09 -16.72
CA GLN A 49 9.70 2.06 -16.23
C GLN A 49 8.47 2.12 -17.14
N THR A 50 8.71 2.06 -18.43
CA THR A 50 7.61 2.12 -19.38
C THR A 50 6.69 0.91 -19.24
N ASP A 51 7.29 -0.28 -19.15
CA ASP A 51 6.48 -1.49 -19.05
C ASP A 51 5.74 -1.55 -17.71
N ALA A 52 6.41 -1.15 -16.64
CA ALA A 52 5.75 -1.13 -15.34
C ALA A 52 4.59 -0.16 -15.33
N ALA A 53 4.77 1.01 -15.93
CA ALA A 53 3.69 2.00 -15.98
C ALA A 53 2.50 1.45 -16.77
N LYS A 54 2.78 0.76 -17.86
CA LYS A 54 1.71 0.15 -18.63
C LYS A 54 0.94 -0.86 -17.80
N LEU A 55 1.67 -1.69 -17.07
CA LEU A 55 1.03 -2.69 -16.23
C LEU A 55 0.14 -2.03 -15.19
N LEU A 56 0.58 -0.91 -14.66
CA LEU A 56 -0.18 -0.19 -13.64
C LEU A 56 -1.27 0.69 -14.21
N GLY A 57 -1.26 0.92 -15.51
CA GLY A 57 -2.26 1.79 -16.12
C GLY A 57 -2.05 3.26 -15.85
N ILE A 58 -0.81 3.66 -15.63
CA ILE A 58 -0.48 5.07 -15.39
C ILE A 58 0.60 5.49 -16.37
N LYS A 59 0.84 6.79 -16.41
CA LYS A 59 1.87 7.32 -17.28
C LYS A 59 3.25 7.10 -16.67
N GLN A 60 4.24 6.90 -17.55
CA GLN A 60 5.58 6.64 -17.06
C GLN A 60 6.13 7.77 -16.18
N PRO A 61 5.94 9.05 -16.52
CA PRO A 61 6.40 10.10 -15.61
C PRO A 61 5.75 10.05 -14.24
N ASP A 62 4.49 9.62 -14.18
CA ASP A 62 3.80 9.49 -12.89
C ASP A 62 4.44 8.42 -12.04
N LEU A 63 4.76 7.27 -12.66
CA LEU A 63 5.45 6.21 -11.94
C LEU A 63 6.81 6.68 -11.45
N SER A 64 7.54 7.35 -12.29
CA SER A 64 8.84 7.87 -11.91
C SER A 64 8.72 8.81 -10.71
N ASN A 65 7.72 9.67 -10.71
CA ASN A 65 7.50 10.58 -9.59
C ASN A 65 7.17 9.85 -8.31
N ILE A 66 6.32 8.82 -8.40
CA ILE A 66 6.01 8.03 -7.21
C ILE A 66 7.28 7.43 -6.62
N GLN A 67 8.11 6.88 -7.46
CA GLN A 67 9.33 6.21 -6.99
C GLN A 67 10.36 7.17 -6.44
N ARG A 68 10.29 8.44 -6.84
CA ARG A 68 11.19 9.45 -6.28
C ARG A 68 10.65 10.08 -5.01
N GLY A 69 9.51 9.62 -4.53
CA GLY A 69 8.98 10.13 -3.28
C GLY A 69 7.82 11.09 -3.44
N HIS A 70 7.37 11.33 -4.66
CA HIS A 70 6.26 12.25 -4.89
C HIS A 70 4.96 11.48 -5.00
N TYR A 71 4.52 10.91 -3.88
CA TYR A 71 3.33 10.08 -3.88
C TYR A 71 2.26 10.61 -2.93
N ARG A 72 2.41 11.83 -2.48
CA ARG A 72 1.49 12.38 -1.50
C ARG A 72 0.05 12.42 -2.01
N GLY A 73 -0.13 12.62 -3.30
CA GLY A 73 -1.45 12.67 -3.89
C GLY A 73 -2.09 11.32 -4.11
N TYR A 74 -1.41 10.24 -3.78
CA TYR A 74 -1.95 8.91 -3.95
C TYR A 74 -2.46 8.39 -2.63
N SER A 75 -3.66 7.84 -2.63
CA SER A 75 -4.22 7.27 -1.39
C SER A 75 -3.55 5.94 -1.09
N VAL A 76 -3.63 5.54 0.18
CA VAL A 76 -3.13 4.24 0.59
C VAL A 76 -3.84 3.14 -0.20
N ALA A 77 -5.16 3.28 -0.35
CA ALA A 77 -5.92 2.27 -1.09
C ALA A 77 -5.44 2.15 -2.53
N ARG A 78 -5.13 3.27 -3.15
CA ARG A 78 -4.67 3.24 -4.54
C ARG A 78 -3.30 2.58 -4.64
N LEU A 79 -2.41 2.89 -3.69
CA LEU A 79 -1.09 2.27 -3.69
C LEU A 79 -1.20 0.76 -3.47
N MET A 80 -2.09 0.35 -2.57
CA MET A 80 -2.31 -1.09 -2.37
C MET A 80 -2.82 -1.75 -3.64
N ARG A 81 -3.72 -1.07 -4.33
CA ARG A 81 -4.25 -1.63 -5.57
C ARG A 81 -3.18 -1.78 -6.63
N MET A 82 -2.20 -0.88 -6.64
CA MET A 82 -1.10 -1.01 -7.57
C MET A 82 -0.30 -2.29 -7.35
N LEU A 83 -0.17 -2.72 -6.11
CA LEU A 83 0.55 -3.96 -5.84
C LEU A 83 -0.15 -5.16 -6.47
N THR A 84 -1.47 -5.12 -6.54
CA THR A 84 -2.21 -6.25 -7.09
C THR A 84 -1.95 -6.44 -8.57
N ALA A 85 -1.48 -5.42 -9.26
CA ALA A 85 -1.14 -5.56 -10.68
C ALA A 85 0.06 -6.46 -10.89
N PHE A 86 0.81 -6.76 -9.83
CA PHE A 86 1.99 -7.62 -9.90
C PHE A 86 1.71 -8.99 -9.32
N ASP A 87 0.47 -9.46 -9.46
CA ASP A 87 0.06 -10.78 -8.99
C ASP A 87 0.23 -10.92 -7.49
N GLN A 88 -0.01 -9.85 -6.76
CA GLN A 88 0.03 -9.86 -5.31
C GLN A 88 -1.40 -9.79 -4.77
N ASP A 89 -1.67 -10.58 -3.76
CA ASP A 89 -2.88 -10.41 -2.97
C ASP A 89 -2.49 -9.54 -1.79
N VAL A 90 -3.26 -8.48 -1.58
CA VAL A 90 -3.03 -7.61 -0.42
C VAL A 90 -4.03 -8.01 0.64
N GLU A 91 -3.53 -8.58 1.72
CA GLU A 91 -4.38 -9.04 2.81
C GLU A 91 -4.34 -8.06 3.96
N ILE A 92 -5.50 -7.83 4.53
CA ILE A 92 -5.61 -6.94 5.69
C ILE A 92 -6.15 -7.77 6.84
N THR A 93 -5.32 -7.94 7.86
CA THR A 93 -5.71 -8.70 9.03
C THR A 93 -5.54 -7.83 10.26
N THR A 94 -6.23 -8.20 11.31
CA THR A 94 -6.08 -7.49 12.58
C THR A 94 -5.67 -8.49 13.65
N ARG A 95 -4.97 -7.99 14.63
CA ARG A 95 -4.59 -8.79 15.78
C ARG A 95 -4.58 -7.91 17.01
N PRO A 96 -4.70 -8.49 18.20
CA PRO A 96 -4.65 -7.67 19.40
C PRO A 96 -3.30 -6.98 19.53
N HIS A 97 -3.34 -5.75 20.00
CA HIS A 97 -2.12 -5.02 20.30
C HIS A 97 -1.51 -5.61 21.56
N ARG A 98 -0.17 -5.69 21.61
CA ARG A 98 0.48 -6.31 22.72
C ARG A 98 0.26 -5.61 24.03
N LYS A 99 0.19 -4.30 24.03
CA LYS A 99 0.04 -3.53 25.26
C LYS A 99 -1.38 -3.06 25.39
N PRO A 100 -2.15 -3.67 26.29
CA PRO A 100 -3.53 -3.24 26.47
C PRO A 100 -3.58 -1.78 26.90
N GLY A 101 -4.58 -1.09 26.41
CA GLY A 101 -4.74 0.31 26.78
C GLY A 101 -4.03 1.27 25.85
N GLU A 102 -3.23 0.77 24.93
CA GLU A 102 -2.58 1.61 23.94
C GLU A 102 -3.28 1.46 22.60
N THR A 103 -3.27 2.53 21.83
CA THR A 103 -3.80 2.48 20.49
C THR A 103 -2.91 1.61 19.61
N GLY A 104 -3.53 0.74 18.86
CA GLY A 104 -2.79 -0.09 17.93
C GLY A 104 -2.21 0.70 16.78
N ARG A 105 -1.50 0.01 15.91
CA ARG A 105 -0.83 0.62 14.77
C ARG A 105 -1.25 -0.06 13.48
N ILE A 106 -1.05 0.63 12.39
CA ILE A 106 -1.23 0.05 11.07
C ILE A 106 0.14 -0.24 10.51
N ILE A 107 0.39 -1.50 10.24
CA ILE A 107 1.71 -1.97 9.83
C ILE A 107 1.59 -2.70 8.51
N PHE A 108 2.53 -2.47 7.61
CA PHE A 108 2.60 -3.18 6.35
C PHE A 108 3.81 -4.11 6.40
N ASN A 109 3.55 -5.41 6.29
CA ASN A 109 4.59 -6.43 6.34
C ASN A 109 4.58 -7.27 5.09
N PRO A 110 5.27 -6.84 4.04
CA PRO A 110 5.30 -7.65 2.83
C PRO A 110 6.17 -8.87 3.04
N ARG A 111 5.81 -9.97 2.40
CA ARG A 111 6.64 -11.15 2.40
C ARG A 111 7.53 -11.16 1.20
N ALA A 112 8.75 -11.67 1.38
CA ALA A 112 9.66 -11.83 0.27
C ALA A 112 9.19 -12.99 -0.60
N ALA A 113 9.52 -12.91 -1.88
CA ALA A 113 9.17 -13.98 -2.81
C ALA A 113 9.78 -15.31 -2.36
N SER A 114 10.98 -15.28 -1.82
CA SER A 114 11.63 -16.52 -1.38
C SER A 114 10.85 -17.17 -0.25
N GLU A 115 10.22 -16.38 0.60
CA GLU A 115 9.40 -16.93 1.66
C GLU A 115 8.18 -17.66 1.12
N LEU A 116 7.58 -17.10 0.09
CA LEU A 116 6.42 -17.72 -0.52
C LEU A 116 6.80 -19.08 -1.11
N VAL A 117 7.94 -19.14 -1.76
CA VAL A 117 8.41 -20.39 -2.34
C VAL A 117 8.68 -21.39 -1.23
N ARG A 118 9.29 -20.94 -0.14
CA ARG A 118 9.62 -21.83 0.96
C ARG A 118 8.40 -22.44 1.61
N HIS A 119 7.28 -21.73 1.57
CA HIS A 119 6.07 -22.25 2.17
C HIS A 119 5.29 -23.14 1.24
N GLY A 120 5.90 -23.54 0.15
CA GLY A 120 5.30 -24.51 -0.70
C GLY A 120 4.20 -23.96 -1.58
N VAL A 121 4.14 -22.69 -1.74
CA VAL A 121 3.19 -22.12 -2.64
C VAL A 121 3.68 -22.43 -4.01
N LYS A 122 2.96 -23.28 -4.61
CA LYS A 122 3.54 -23.68 -5.78
C LYS A 122 2.73 -23.58 -6.72
#